data_f5f1d6a185589d7d24552527c2826b66
#
_entry.id   f5f1d6a185589d7d24552527c2826b66
#
_cell.length_a   1.000
_cell.length_b   1.000
_cell.length_c   1.000
_cell.angle_alpha   90.00
_cell.angle_beta   90.00
_cell.angle_gamma   90.00
#
_symmetry.space_group_name_H-M   'P 1'
#
loop_
_entity.id
_entity.type
_entity.pdbx_description
1 polymer ?
#
loop_
_entity_poly.entity_id
_entity_poly.type
_entity_poly.pdbx_seq_one_letter_code
_entity_poly.pdbx_strand_id
1 'polypeptide(L)'
;MPFDGVELIAADPLHKIDAVIDLLSTPERWCKGALKSHDGRHCIRGAVRAVDGAEVLEPAILRAIGEVAGTRFRRIESFNDHPNTGHEQVLAVLDRARLYVRAGERSARVEPAAPRRLRAALSRWFYG
;
A
#
# COMPACT_ATOMS: atom_id res chain seq x y z
N MET A 1 1.87 -28.12 -15.28
CA MET A 1 1.83 -27.58 -14.79
C MET A 1 2.29 -26.92 -14.27
N PRO A 2 2.55 -26.84 -14.01
CA PRO A 2 2.66 -26.26 -13.08
C PRO A 2 2.57 -24.94 -13.13
N PHE A 3 2.27 -24.60 -13.50
CA PHE A 3 2.15 -23.60 -13.34
C PHE A 3 1.57 -23.10 -12.40
N ASP A 4 1.24 -23.68 -11.67
CA ASP A 4 0.62 -23.40 -10.43
C ASP A 4 1.44 -22.52 -9.58
N GLY A 5 2.70 -22.75 -9.48
CA GLY A 5 3.60 -21.88 -8.77
C GLY A 5 3.52 -20.45 -9.26
N VAL A 6 3.34 -20.32 -10.54
CA VAL A 6 3.23 -18.99 -11.14
C VAL A 6 1.97 -18.30 -10.64
N GLU A 7 0.90 -19.01 -10.53
CA GLU A 7 -0.33 -18.41 -10.05
C GLU A 7 -0.22 -17.96 -8.63
N LEU A 8 0.44 -18.74 -7.81
CA LEU A 8 0.64 -18.37 -6.43
C LEU A 8 1.47 -17.10 -6.32
N ILE A 9 2.48 -16.98 -7.13
CA ILE A 9 3.31 -15.79 -7.14
C ILE A 9 2.49 -14.59 -7.54
N ALA A 10 1.64 -14.73 -8.54
CA ALA A 10 0.81 -13.63 -8.98
C ALA A 10 -0.15 -13.18 -7.90
N ALA A 11 -0.54 -14.08 -7.01
CA ALA A 11 -1.46 -13.76 -5.93
C ALA A 11 -0.75 -13.18 -4.71
N ASP A 12 0.57 -13.17 -4.71
CA ASP A 12 1.36 -12.71 -3.57
C ASP A 12 1.21 -11.21 -3.36
N PRO A 13 0.71 -10.75 -2.21
CA PRO A 13 0.57 -9.32 -1.96
C PRO A 13 1.89 -8.55 -2.02
N LEU A 14 2.99 -9.18 -1.61
CA LEU A 14 4.29 -8.53 -1.68
C LEU A 14 4.66 -8.23 -3.12
N HIS A 15 4.39 -9.17 -4.01
CA HIS A 15 4.64 -8.96 -5.42
C HIS A 15 3.81 -7.80 -5.97
N LYS A 16 2.57 -7.70 -5.49
CA LYS A 16 1.67 -6.64 -5.94
C LYS A 16 2.12 -5.28 -5.46
N ILE A 17 2.55 -5.16 -4.20
CA ILE A 17 3.00 -3.85 -3.71
C ILE A 17 4.26 -3.43 -4.45
N ASP A 18 5.15 -4.37 -4.77
CA ASP A 18 6.34 -4.04 -5.53
C ASP A 18 5.98 -3.54 -6.93
N ALA A 19 4.96 -4.11 -7.55
CA ALA A 19 4.49 -3.64 -8.85
C ALA A 19 3.92 -2.23 -8.77
N VAL A 20 3.18 -1.93 -7.70
CA VAL A 20 2.65 -0.59 -7.48
C VAL A 20 3.80 0.41 -7.30
N ILE A 21 4.80 0.04 -6.50
CA ILE A 21 5.95 0.90 -6.28
C ILE A 21 6.66 1.20 -7.60
N ASP A 22 6.81 0.19 -8.44
CA ASP A 22 7.47 0.36 -9.71
C ASP A 22 6.74 1.38 -10.59
N LEU A 23 5.42 1.34 -10.59
CA LEU A 23 4.62 2.27 -11.39
C LEU A 23 4.78 3.72 -10.93
N LEU A 24 5.19 3.94 -9.70
CA LEU A 24 5.30 5.28 -9.12
C LEU A 24 6.74 5.61 -8.75
N SER A 25 7.71 4.93 -9.32
CA SER A 25 9.08 4.97 -8.85
C SER A 25 9.78 6.30 -9.07
N THR A 26 9.32 7.10 -10.02
CA THR A 26 9.93 8.42 -10.26
C THR A 26 8.86 9.49 -10.22
N PRO A 27 9.26 10.76 -9.95
CA PRO A 27 8.26 11.83 -9.92
C PRO A 27 7.49 11.97 -11.24
N GLU A 28 8.15 11.64 -12.34
CA GLU A 28 7.52 11.75 -13.66
C GLU A 28 6.43 10.73 -13.89
N ARG A 29 6.34 9.72 -13.03
CA ARG A 29 5.31 8.69 -13.16
C ARG A 29 4.12 8.92 -12.26
N TRP A 30 4.20 9.92 -11.40
CA TRP A 30 3.17 10.20 -10.40
C TRP A 30 2.41 11.45 -10.74
N CYS A 31 1.10 11.46 -10.47
CA CYS A 31 0.28 12.64 -10.69
C CYS A 31 -0.74 12.80 -9.57
N LYS A 32 -1.36 13.96 -9.55
CA LYS A 32 -2.45 14.28 -8.63
C LYS A 32 -3.71 14.58 -9.45
N GLY A 33 -4.85 14.42 -8.80
CA GLY A 33 -6.11 14.86 -9.37
C GLY A 33 -6.72 13.95 -10.41
N ALA A 34 -6.06 12.84 -10.73
CA ALA A 34 -6.59 11.89 -11.70
C ALA A 34 -6.00 10.52 -11.41
N LEU A 35 -6.74 9.48 -11.74
CA LEU A 35 -6.22 8.11 -11.57
C LEU A 35 -5.06 7.88 -12.51
N LYS A 36 -5.18 8.40 -13.71
CA LYS A 36 -4.13 8.29 -14.72
C LYS A 36 -4.19 9.56 -15.56
N SER A 37 -3.04 10.16 -15.76
CA SER A 37 -2.98 11.38 -16.56
C SER A 37 -2.88 11.03 -18.05
N HIS A 38 -3.01 12.06 -18.88
CA HIS A 38 -2.92 11.87 -20.33
C HIS A 38 -1.58 11.29 -20.76
N ASP A 39 -0.52 11.65 -20.05
CA ASP A 39 0.81 11.18 -20.40
C ASP A 39 1.22 9.92 -19.66
N GLY A 40 0.26 9.23 -19.05
CA GLY A 40 0.52 7.91 -18.49
C GLY A 40 0.98 7.88 -17.05
N ARG A 41 0.91 9.01 -16.34
CA ARG A 41 1.24 9.02 -14.92
C ARG A 41 0.05 8.50 -14.12
N HIS A 42 0.36 7.93 -12.96
CA HIS A 42 -0.68 7.41 -12.08
C HIS A 42 -0.65 8.14 -10.74
N CYS A 43 -1.82 8.25 -10.10
CA CYS A 43 -1.83 8.53 -8.67
C CYS A 43 -1.71 7.18 -7.94
N ILE A 44 -1.63 7.22 -6.61
CA ILE A 44 -1.50 5.97 -5.87
C ILE A 44 -2.67 5.03 -6.17
N ARG A 45 -3.89 5.55 -6.13
CA ARG A 45 -5.08 4.73 -6.41
C ARG A 45 -5.04 4.18 -7.83
N GLY A 46 -4.63 5.00 -8.78
CA GLY A 46 -4.53 4.55 -10.16
C GLY A 46 -3.52 3.44 -10.34
N ALA A 47 -2.40 3.54 -9.65
CA ALA A 47 -1.39 2.49 -9.70
C ALA A 47 -1.92 1.20 -9.09
N VAL A 48 -2.65 1.30 -7.99
CA VAL A 48 -3.25 0.13 -7.35
C VAL A 48 -4.24 -0.54 -8.31
N ARG A 49 -5.04 0.26 -9.01
CA ARG A 49 -5.99 -0.30 -9.97
C ARG A 49 -5.33 -0.90 -11.19
N ALA A 50 -4.16 -0.40 -11.54
CA ALA A 50 -3.44 -0.91 -12.70
C ALA A 50 -2.81 -2.28 -12.44
N VAL A 51 -2.63 -2.65 -11.18
CA VAL A 51 -2.05 -3.94 -10.81
C VAL A 51 -3.19 -4.86 -10.40
N ASP A 52 -3.29 -6.00 -11.07
CA ASP A 52 -4.39 -6.91 -10.86
C ASP A 52 -4.43 -7.40 -9.40
N GLY A 53 -5.60 -7.26 -8.77
CA GLY A 53 -5.80 -7.72 -7.41
C GLY A 53 -5.12 -6.89 -6.34
N ALA A 54 -4.57 -5.74 -6.68
CA ALA A 54 -3.82 -4.96 -5.70
C ALA A 54 -4.71 -4.20 -4.72
N GLU A 55 -6.02 -4.24 -4.89
CA GLU A 55 -6.91 -3.60 -3.92
C GLU A 55 -6.76 -4.19 -2.52
N VAL A 56 -6.26 -5.41 -2.41
CA VAL A 56 -6.01 -6.01 -1.10
C VAL A 56 -4.97 -5.21 -0.31
N LEU A 57 -4.21 -4.36 -0.98
CA LEU A 57 -3.18 -3.56 -0.33
C LEU A 57 -3.74 -2.32 0.35
N GLU A 58 -4.99 -1.97 0.09
CA GLU A 58 -5.52 -0.69 0.58
C GLU A 58 -5.38 -0.51 2.08
N PRO A 59 -5.71 -1.49 2.93
CA PRO A 59 -5.54 -1.27 4.37
C PRO A 59 -4.10 -0.97 4.77
N ALA A 60 -3.14 -1.67 4.18
CA ALA A 60 -1.74 -1.43 4.49
C ALA A 60 -1.30 -0.04 4.04
N ILE A 61 -1.76 0.38 2.87
CA ILE A 61 -1.42 1.70 2.35
C ILE A 61 -2.04 2.79 3.22
N LEU A 62 -3.30 2.64 3.60
CA LEU A 62 -3.95 3.65 4.45
C LEU A 62 -3.28 3.74 5.81
N ARG A 63 -2.88 2.61 6.36
CA ARG A 63 -2.15 2.61 7.63
C ARG A 63 -0.82 3.36 7.49
N ALA A 64 -0.11 3.09 6.43
CA ALA A 64 1.17 3.76 6.18
C ALA A 64 0.97 5.25 5.98
N ILE A 65 -0.10 5.65 5.29
CA ILE A 65 -0.41 7.06 5.10
C ILE A 65 -0.57 7.75 6.45
N GLY A 66 -1.33 7.13 7.35
CA GLY A 66 -1.55 7.71 8.67
C GLY A 66 -0.25 7.95 9.41
N GLU A 67 0.69 7.04 9.28
CA GLU A 67 1.97 7.16 9.97
C GLU A 67 2.90 8.17 9.32
N VAL A 68 2.98 8.18 8.03
CA VAL A 68 3.86 9.11 7.32
C VAL A 68 3.32 10.53 7.40
N ALA A 69 2.02 10.70 7.22
CA ALA A 69 1.42 12.03 7.23
C ALA A 69 1.15 12.55 8.64
N GLY A 70 1.13 11.67 9.62
CA GLY A 70 0.82 12.07 10.99
C GLY A 70 -0.65 12.31 11.22
N THR A 71 -1.51 11.99 10.28
CA THR A 71 -2.94 12.12 10.42
C THR A 71 -3.61 11.07 9.55
N ARG A 72 -4.79 10.65 9.96
CA ARG A 72 -5.50 9.60 9.24
C ARG A 72 -6.25 10.15 8.05
N PHE A 73 -6.23 9.40 6.97
CA PHE A 73 -7.01 9.68 5.79
C PHE A 73 -7.95 8.52 5.54
N ARG A 74 -9.15 8.81 5.10
CA ARG A 74 -10.11 7.77 4.77
C ARG A 74 -9.87 7.17 3.42
N ARG A 75 -9.30 7.96 2.52
CA ARG A 75 -9.08 7.53 1.15
C ARG A 75 -7.66 7.78 0.75
N ILE A 76 -7.15 6.86 -0.04
CA ILE A 76 -5.81 7.02 -0.60
C ILE A 76 -5.75 8.29 -1.44
N GLU A 77 -6.79 8.58 -2.20
CA GLU A 77 -6.82 9.77 -3.06
C GLU A 77 -6.69 11.06 -2.26
N SER A 78 -7.30 11.10 -1.10
CA SER A 78 -7.26 12.32 -0.28
C SER A 78 -5.82 12.65 0.13
N PHE A 79 -5.04 11.64 0.46
CA PHE A 79 -3.63 11.84 0.74
C PHE A 79 -2.86 12.20 -0.51
N ASN A 80 -3.08 11.44 -1.58
CA ASN A 80 -2.36 11.65 -2.83
C ASN A 80 -2.50 13.07 -3.34
N ASP A 81 -3.71 13.62 -3.23
CA ASP A 81 -4.01 14.94 -3.80
C ASP A 81 -3.82 16.08 -2.82
N HIS A 82 -3.45 15.78 -1.59
CA HIS A 82 -3.26 16.81 -0.58
C HIS A 82 -2.14 17.76 -0.99
N PRO A 83 -2.32 19.08 -0.75
CA PRO A 83 -1.32 20.06 -1.18
C PRO A 83 0.08 19.80 -0.65
N ASN A 84 0.19 19.24 0.54
CA ASN A 84 1.48 19.01 1.17
C ASN A 84 2.13 17.70 0.78
N THR A 85 1.48 16.87 -0.04
CA THR A 85 2.01 15.57 -0.42
C THR A 85 2.91 15.71 -1.64
N GLY A 86 4.17 15.33 -1.48
CA GLY A 86 5.09 15.26 -2.60
C GLY A 86 5.44 13.82 -2.92
N HIS A 87 6.17 13.63 -3.99
CA HIS A 87 6.53 12.29 -4.44
C HIS A 87 7.35 11.54 -3.40
N GLU A 88 8.20 12.25 -2.66
CA GLU A 88 8.98 11.62 -1.59
C GLU A 88 8.09 10.97 -0.55
N GLN A 89 6.99 11.64 -0.21
CA GLN A 89 6.06 11.10 0.76
C GLN A 89 5.30 9.91 0.20
N VAL A 90 4.99 9.94 -1.09
CA VAL A 90 4.35 8.81 -1.74
C VAL A 90 5.25 7.58 -1.63
N LEU A 91 6.53 7.73 -1.92
CA LEU A 91 7.44 6.61 -1.81
C LEU A 91 7.60 6.13 -0.37
N ALA A 92 7.65 7.07 0.58
CA ALA A 92 7.76 6.70 1.98
C ALA A 92 6.54 5.88 2.43
N VAL A 93 5.35 6.28 1.97
CA VAL A 93 4.13 5.54 2.29
C VAL A 93 4.19 4.13 1.71
N LEU A 94 4.59 4.02 0.46
CA LEU A 94 4.62 2.71 -0.19
C LEU A 94 5.66 1.80 0.44
N ASP A 95 6.82 2.35 0.80
CA ASP A 95 7.84 1.55 1.48
C ASP A 95 7.34 1.06 2.82
N ARG A 96 6.64 1.90 3.56
CA ARG A 96 6.09 1.49 4.84
C ARG A 96 4.98 0.47 4.67
N ALA A 97 4.14 0.66 3.67
CA ALA A 97 3.09 -0.32 3.38
C ALA A 97 3.71 -1.67 3.03
N ARG A 98 4.82 -1.66 2.32
CA ARG A 98 5.52 -2.88 1.98
C ARG A 98 5.95 -3.65 3.21
N LEU A 99 6.42 -2.93 4.22
CA LEU A 99 6.80 -3.57 5.48
C LEU A 99 5.61 -4.27 6.13
N TYR A 100 4.44 -3.63 6.10
CA TYR A 100 3.25 -4.24 6.67
C TYR A 100 2.80 -5.47 5.88
N VAL A 101 2.86 -5.38 4.58
CA VAL A 101 2.49 -6.50 3.73
C VAL A 101 3.42 -7.69 4.00
N ARG A 102 4.70 -7.42 4.12
CA ARG A 102 5.69 -8.45 4.38
C ARG A 102 5.47 -9.09 5.75
N ALA A 103 5.18 -8.27 6.75
CA ALA A 103 4.93 -8.76 8.10
C ALA A 103 3.64 -9.59 8.13
N GLY A 104 2.62 -9.17 7.39
CA GLY A 104 1.38 -9.90 7.31
C GLY A 104 1.55 -11.27 6.69
N GLU A 105 2.33 -11.36 5.64
CA GLU A 105 2.61 -12.65 5.03
C GLU A 105 3.32 -13.58 5.99
N ARG A 106 4.27 -13.03 6.70
CA ARG A 106 5.03 -13.82 7.66
C ARG A 106 4.12 -14.34 8.77
N SER A 107 3.25 -13.46 9.28
CA SER A 107 2.32 -13.83 10.32
C SER A 107 1.35 -14.90 9.85
N ALA A 108 0.81 -14.73 8.66
CA ALA A 108 -0.13 -15.69 8.11
C ALA A 108 0.50 -17.06 7.96
N ARG A 109 1.78 -17.08 7.66
CA ARG A 109 2.47 -18.34 7.42
C ARG A 109 2.85 -19.05 8.72
N VAL A 110 3.23 -18.28 9.72
CA VAL A 110 3.78 -18.85 10.95
C VAL A 110 2.70 -19.06 11.99
N GLU A 111 1.84 -18.10 12.16
CA GLU A 111 0.90 -18.13 13.26
C GLU A 111 -0.45 -17.60 12.85
N PRO A 112 -1.44 -18.44 12.86
CA PRO A 112 -2.76 -18.04 12.39
C PRO A 112 -3.48 -17.07 13.32
N ALA A 113 -3.13 -17.01 14.59
CA ALA A 113 -3.91 -16.20 15.50
C ALA A 113 -3.04 -15.34 16.38
N ALA A 114 -3.01 -14.07 16.12
CA ALA A 114 -2.37 -13.12 17.01
C ALA A 114 -3.21 -12.99 18.26
N PRO A 115 -2.57 -12.86 19.43
CA PRO A 115 -3.32 -12.66 20.66
C PRO A 115 -4.19 -11.41 20.61
N ARG A 116 -5.39 -11.53 21.13
CA ARG A 116 -6.31 -10.40 21.13
C ARG A 116 -5.78 -9.21 21.90
N ARG A 117 -5.12 -9.47 22.99
CA ARG A 117 -4.61 -8.36 23.77
C ARG A 117 -3.51 -7.62 23.04
N LEU A 118 -2.79 -8.28 22.17
CA LEU A 118 -1.81 -7.58 21.36
C LEU A 118 -2.49 -6.62 20.41
N ARG A 119 -3.58 -7.07 19.80
CA ARG A 119 -4.36 -6.21 18.94
C ARG A 119 -4.92 -5.01 19.69
N ALA A 120 -5.45 -5.26 20.88
CA ALA A 120 -6.01 -4.20 21.68
C ALA A 120 -4.95 -3.18 22.03
N ALA A 121 -3.76 -3.64 22.37
CA ALA A 121 -2.66 -2.74 22.72
C ALA A 121 -2.26 -1.87 21.53
N LEU A 122 -2.18 -2.47 20.36
CA LEU A 122 -1.85 -1.70 19.16
C LEU A 122 -2.90 -0.67 18.84
N SER A 123 -4.16 -1.08 18.96
CA SER A 123 -5.27 -0.19 18.72
C SER A 123 -5.23 1.01 19.64
N ARG A 124 -4.98 0.75 20.90
CA ARG A 124 -4.89 1.82 21.89
C ARG A 124 -3.75 2.76 21.57
N TRP A 125 -2.65 2.21 21.13
CA TRP A 125 -1.50 3.01 20.78
C TRP A 125 -1.82 3.97 19.64
N PHE A 126 -2.56 3.52 18.65
CA PHE A 126 -2.92 4.35 17.51
C PHE A 126 -3.87 5.46 17.86
N TYR A 127 -4.78 5.20 18.79
CA TYR A 127 -5.81 6.19 19.12
C TYR A 127 -5.54 6.94 20.39
N GLY A 128 -4.62 6.48 21.15
CA GLY A 128 -4.27 7.14 22.39
C GLY A 128 -3.21 8.20 22.19
#